data_61022cc075ca5cd4cd86691910b42be6
#
_entry.id   61022cc075ca5cd4cd86691910b42be6
#
_cell.length_a   1.000
_cell.length_b   1.000
_cell.length_c   1.000
_cell.angle_alpha   90.00
_cell.angle_beta   90.00
_cell.angle_gamma   90.00
#
_symmetry.space_group_name_H-M   'P 1'
#
loop_
_entity.id
_entity.type
_entity.pdbx_description
1 polymer ?
#
loop_
_entity_poly.entity_id
_entity_poly.type
_entity_poly.pdbx_seq_one_letter_code
_entity_poly.pdbx_strand_id
1 'polypeptide(L)'
;VISLGFDATPAIALVSRLGTAGDDGYLFIGYGGPSSSVRAKPARQAILEFFSGLAAHGVDVKVDFVEAVGNPDLDVPELALRLADAGVVEFYVLGGMRYHAVLLYVVSQVLPGESAFYVTNEATMDLVRFPVQKMRDLREGRVDVLRALLEGPTTERRLALLSDRSQSRVSRILKELVAAGLVEGPDPHKYRLTGLGRAYLALRGR
;
A
#
# COMPACT_ATOMS: atom_id res chain seq x y z
N VAL A 1 0.95 7.53 -7.48
CA VAL A 1 1.25 7.64 -6.03
C VAL A 1 2.72 7.99 -5.86
N ILE A 2 3.02 9.02 -5.08
CA ILE A 2 4.37 9.57 -4.95
C ILE A 2 4.80 9.57 -3.48
N SER A 3 5.98 9.00 -3.17
CA SER A 3 6.57 9.16 -1.84
C SER A 3 7.05 10.60 -1.65
N LEU A 4 6.62 11.26 -0.57
CA LEU A 4 7.01 12.62 -0.24
C LEU A 4 8.01 12.59 0.93
N GLY A 5 9.19 13.15 0.69
CA GLY A 5 10.19 13.42 1.71
C GLY A 5 9.99 14.78 2.38
N PHE A 6 11.09 15.32 2.90
CA PHE A 6 11.10 16.68 3.48
C PHE A 6 11.31 17.78 2.44
N ASP A 7 11.63 17.41 1.19
CA ASP A 7 11.79 18.29 0.04
C ASP A 7 10.76 17.94 -1.03
N ALA A 8 10.01 18.92 -1.49
CA ALA A 8 9.00 18.77 -2.53
C ALA A 8 9.58 18.82 -3.95
N THR A 9 10.80 19.32 -4.12
CA THR A 9 11.41 19.58 -5.43
C THR A 9 11.42 18.36 -6.34
N PRO A 10 11.82 17.14 -5.88
CA PRO A 10 11.79 15.96 -6.74
C PRO A 10 10.36 15.59 -7.19
N ALA A 11 9.37 15.77 -6.32
CA ALA A 11 7.98 15.45 -6.62
C ALA A 11 7.39 16.45 -7.63
N ILE A 12 7.63 17.74 -7.46
CA ILE A 12 7.22 18.79 -8.40
C ILE A 12 7.87 18.57 -9.78
N ALA A 13 9.18 18.29 -9.81
CA ALA A 13 9.89 18.01 -11.05
C ALA A 13 9.35 16.78 -11.76
N LEU A 14 8.99 15.72 -11.03
CA LEU A 14 8.36 14.53 -11.60
C LEU A 14 7.00 14.86 -12.21
N VAL A 15 6.09 15.52 -11.46
CA VAL A 15 4.75 15.90 -11.94
C VAL A 15 4.85 16.79 -13.18
N SER A 16 5.76 17.77 -13.19
CA SER A 16 6.00 18.64 -14.34
C SER A 16 6.47 17.87 -15.58
N ARG A 17 7.15 16.74 -15.40
CA ARG A 17 7.67 15.89 -16.47
C ARG A 17 6.62 14.89 -16.99
N LEU A 18 5.78 14.34 -16.11
CA LEU A 18 4.70 13.41 -16.47
C LEU A 18 3.57 14.13 -17.21
N GLY A 19 3.39 15.40 -16.92
CA GLY A 19 2.22 16.16 -17.37
C GLY A 19 1.01 15.90 -16.46
N THR A 20 -0.07 16.60 -16.77
CA THR A 20 -1.34 16.48 -16.05
C THR A 20 -2.46 16.25 -17.06
N ALA A 21 -2.76 14.99 -17.37
CA ALA A 21 -3.96 14.66 -18.11
C ALA A 21 -5.19 14.83 -17.21
N GLY A 22 -6.33 15.26 -17.77
CA GLY A 22 -7.50 15.70 -17.00
C GLY A 22 -8.13 14.66 -16.06
N ASP A 23 -7.82 13.38 -16.23
CA ASP A 23 -8.32 12.29 -15.39
C ASP A 23 -7.28 11.79 -14.36
N ASP A 24 -6.08 12.39 -14.34
CA ASP A 24 -5.03 11.99 -13.43
C ASP A 24 -5.29 12.50 -12.01
N GLY A 25 -4.95 11.67 -11.02
CA GLY A 25 -4.94 12.05 -9.62
C GLY A 25 -3.58 11.76 -8.99
N TYR A 26 -3.11 12.65 -8.14
CA TYR A 26 -1.86 12.50 -7.41
C TYR A 26 -2.11 12.25 -5.93
N LEU A 27 -1.63 11.11 -5.44
CA LEU A 27 -1.64 10.78 -4.02
C LEU A 27 -0.21 10.85 -3.48
N PHE A 28 0.02 11.73 -2.53
CA PHE A 28 1.31 11.90 -1.87
C PHE A 28 1.32 11.18 -0.52
N ILE A 29 2.37 10.40 -0.27
CA ILE A 29 2.55 9.68 0.99
C ILE A 29 3.67 10.31 1.77
N GLY A 30 3.33 10.83 2.93
CA GLY A 30 4.25 11.37 3.92
C GLY A 30 4.23 10.56 5.22
N TYR A 31 5.11 10.91 6.15
CA TYR A 31 5.16 10.29 7.48
C TYR A 31 4.33 11.09 8.49
N GLY A 32 3.41 10.43 9.18
CA GLY A 32 2.44 11.01 10.14
C GLY A 32 2.87 11.02 11.61
N GLY A 33 4.14 10.79 11.94
CA GLY A 33 4.61 10.79 13.33
C GLY A 33 4.66 12.20 13.96
N PRO A 34 4.60 12.30 15.30
CA PRO A 34 4.54 13.59 16.01
C PRO A 34 5.70 14.54 15.69
N SER A 35 6.90 14.02 15.44
CA SER A 35 8.09 14.80 15.09
C SER A 35 8.20 15.14 13.61
N SER A 36 7.45 14.48 12.74
CA SER A 36 7.51 14.66 11.29
C SER A 36 6.63 15.81 10.80
N SER A 37 5.56 16.12 11.53
CA SER A 37 4.61 17.17 11.13
C SER A 37 5.28 18.53 10.90
N VAL A 38 6.31 18.89 11.67
CA VAL A 38 7.04 20.15 11.52
C VAL A 38 7.93 20.14 10.26
N ARG A 39 8.61 19.01 9.97
CA ARG A 39 9.54 18.92 8.83
C ARG A 39 8.83 18.63 7.49
N ALA A 40 7.70 17.91 7.53
CA ALA A 40 6.94 17.57 6.33
C ALA A 40 5.99 18.70 5.87
N LYS A 41 5.58 19.60 6.77
CA LYS A 41 4.69 20.72 6.43
C LYS A 41 5.17 21.58 5.26
N PRO A 42 6.44 22.03 5.20
CA PRO A 42 6.91 22.83 4.07
C PRO A 42 6.81 22.13 2.74
N ALA A 43 7.17 20.84 2.68
CA ALA A 43 7.07 20.06 1.46
C ALA A 43 5.61 19.90 1.01
N ARG A 44 4.70 19.58 1.93
CA ARG A 44 3.26 19.51 1.65
C ARG A 44 2.72 20.85 1.15
N GLN A 45 3.09 21.94 1.80
CA GLN A 45 2.66 23.27 1.41
C GLN A 45 3.14 23.64 0.00
N ALA A 46 4.40 23.36 -0.34
CA ALA A 46 4.95 23.60 -1.67
C ALA A 46 4.22 22.79 -2.77
N ILE A 47 3.83 21.55 -2.48
CA ILE A 47 2.99 20.76 -3.39
C ILE A 47 1.62 21.42 -3.59
N LEU A 48 0.96 21.84 -2.53
CA LEU A 48 -0.35 22.51 -2.63
C LEU A 48 -0.26 23.81 -3.42
N GLU A 49 0.77 24.62 -3.20
CA GLU A 49 1.01 25.87 -3.94
C GLU A 49 1.25 25.60 -5.43
N PHE A 50 2.04 24.57 -5.75
CA PHE A 50 2.29 24.17 -7.14
C PHE A 50 0.99 23.79 -7.86
N PHE A 51 0.15 22.94 -7.25
CA PHE A 51 -1.13 22.53 -7.88
C PHE A 51 -2.16 23.67 -7.90
N SER A 52 -2.17 24.55 -6.91
CA SER A 52 -2.98 25.77 -6.95
C SER A 52 -2.59 26.68 -8.12
N GLY A 53 -1.30 26.78 -8.41
CA GLY A 53 -0.80 27.47 -9.61
C GLY A 53 -1.29 26.83 -10.90
N LEU A 54 -1.28 25.51 -11.01
CA LEU A 54 -1.81 24.78 -12.17
C LEU A 54 -3.31 25.01 -12.34
N ALA A 55 -4.08 24.95 -11.26
CA ALA A 55 -5.53 25.19 -11.26
C ALA A 55 -5.87 26.62 -11.74
N ALA A 56 -5.08 27.62 -11.37
CA ALA A 56 -5.23 28.99 -11.85
C ALA A 56 -5.04 29.15 -13.36
N HIS A 57 -4.35 28.18 -13.99
CA HIS A 57 -4.16 28.09 -15.45
C HIS A 57 -5.12 27.10 -16.12
N GLY A 58 -6.18 26.67 -15.44
CA GLY A 58 -7.21 25.79 -15.98
C GLY A 58 -6.86 24.31 -15.99
N VAL A 59 -5.80 23.91 -15.29
CA VAL A 59 -5.42 22.48 -15.10
C VAL A 59 -5.97 22.00 -13.76
N ASP A 60 -7.11 21.32 -13.79
CA ASP A 60 -7.73 20.75 -12.59
C ASP A 60 -7.26 19.31 -12.39
N VAL A 61 -6.51 19.08 -11.29
CA VAL A 61 -5.95 17.77 -10.94
C VAL A 61 -6.28 17.45 -9.50
N LYS A 62 -6.82 16.26 -9.28
CA LYS A 62 -7.11 15.79 -7.92
C LYS A 62 -5.82 15.51 -7.17
N VAL A 63 -5.63 16.16 -6.02
CA VAL A 63 -4.46 15.99 -5.16
C VAL A 63 -4.91 15.55 -3.77
N ASP A 64 -4.35 14.48 -3.28
CA ASP A 64 -4.62 13.97 -1.93
C ASP A 64 -3.32 13.60 -1.20
N PHE A 65 -3.38 13.50 0.12
CA PHE A 65 -2.26 13.17 0.98
C PHE A 65 -2.63 12.06 1.97
N VAL A 66 -1.74 11.10 2.13
CA VAL A 66 -1.82 10.07 3.16
C VAL A 66 -0.61 10.18 4.08
N GLU A 67 -0.85 10.09 5.38
CA GLU A 67 0.19 10.05 6.39
C GLU A 67 0.36 8.61 6.88
N ALA A 68 1.47 7.99 6.50
CA ALA A 68 1.83 6.66 7.01
C ALA A 68 2.35 6.78 8.44
N VAL A 69 1.81 5.98 9.35
CA VAL A 69 2.16 6.01 10.78
C VAL A 69 3.33 5.09 11.14
N GLY A 70 3.85 4.34 10.18
CA GLY A 70 4.95 3.40 10.37
C GLY A 70 4.50 2.03 10.92
N ASN A 71 3.22 1.74 10.83
CA ASN A 71 2.64 0.45 11.20
C ASN A 71 2.05 -0.24 9.95
N PRO A 72 2.69 -1.29 9.41
CA PRO A 72 2.21 -1.95 8.19
C PRO A 72 0.83 -2.59 8.35
N ASP A 73 0.42 -2.92 9.58
CA ASP A 73 -0.91 -3.47 9.84
C ASP A 73 -2.04 -2.44 9.70
N LEU A 74 -1.71 -1.16 9.74
CA LEU A 74 -2.63 -0.04 9.52
C LEU A 74 -2.42 0.57 8.13
N ASP A 75 -1.18 0.87 7.78
CA ASP A 75 -0.84 1.63 6.57
C ASP A 75 -1.14 0.86 5.27
N VAL A 76 -0.88 -0.47 5.25
CA VAL A 76 -1.11 -1.28 4.04
C VAL A 76 -2.60 -1.37 3.70
N PRO A 77 -3.52 -1.73 4.63
CA PRO A 77 -4.95 -1.75 4.34
C PRO A 77 -5.52 -0.38 3.97
N GLU A 78 -5.12 0.67 4.68
CA GLU A 78 -5.61 2.02 4.40
C GLU A 78 -5.25 2.46 2.98
N LEU A 79 -3.98 2.33 2.62
CA LEU A 79 -3.52 2.75 1.30
C LEU A 79 -4.11 1.88 0.18
N ALA A 80 -4.19 0.56 0.39
CA ALA A 80 -4.80 -0.35 -0.58
C ALA A 80 -6.28 -0.02 -0.83
N LEU A 81 -7.04 0.30 0.22
CA LEU A 81 -8.45 0.68 0.10
C LEU A 81 -8.64 2.01 -0.63
N ARG A 82 -7.79 3.01 -0.38
CA ARG A 82 -7.83 4.29 -1.10
C ARG A 82 -7.59 4.15 -2.60
N LEU A 83 -6.78 3.17 -2.98
CA LEU A 83 -6.40 2.92 -4.38
C LEU A 83 -7.22 1.81 -5.05
N ALA A 84 -8.17 1.20 -4.34
CA ALA A 84 -8.91 0.03 -4.81
C ALA A 84 -9.66 0.25 -6.13
N ASP A 85 -10.20 1.45 -6.32
CA ASP A 85 -11.03 1.82 -7.47
C ASP A 85 -10.21 2.55 -8.57
N ALA A 86 -8.89 2.71 -8.37
CA ALA A 86 -8.00 3.26 -9.38
C ALA A 86 -7.73 2.21 -10.46
N GLY A 87 -7.85 2.60 -11.73
CA GLY A 87 -7.63 1.69 -12.86
C GLY A 87 -6.16 1.27 -12.96
N VAL A 88 -5.30 2.18 -13.42
CA VAL A 88 -3.84 2.00 -13.47
C VAL A 88 -3.21 2.82 -12.37
N VAL A 89 -2.33 2.20 -11.58
CA VAL A 89 -1.64 2.89 -10.48
C VAL A 89 -0.13 2.85 -10.71
N GLU A 90 0.45 4.01 -10.83
CA GLU A 90 1.90 4.17 -10.88
C GLU A 90 2.44 4.64 -9.53
N PHE A 91 3.46 3.97 -9.04
CA PHE A 91 4.12 4.25 -7.77
C PHE A 91 5.51 4.83 -8.02
N TYR A 92 5.80 5.98 -7.43
CA TYR A 92 7.08 6.67 -7.57
C TYR A 92 7.72 6.88 -6.20
N VAL A 93 8.87 6.25 -6.00
CA VAL A 93 9.72 6.43 -4.83
C VAL A 93 10.84 7.40 -5.21
N LEU A 94 10.66 8.66 -4.84
CA LEU A 94 11.58 9.76 -5.18
C LEU A 94 12.59 10.09 -4.07
N GLY A 95 12.39 9.49 -2.91
CA GLY A 95 13.15 9.75 -1.70
C GLY A 95 12.25 9.61 -0.47
N GLY A 96 12.69 10.15 0.65
CA GLY A 96 11.95 10.06 1.90
C GLY A 96 12.33 8.84 2.73
N MET A 97 11.40 8.36 3.54
CA MET A 97 11.68 7.23 4.42
C MET A 97 11.68 5.89 3.67
N ARG A 98 12.65 5.04 3.97
CA ARG A 98 12.72 3.67 3.43
C ARG A 98 11.43 2.87 3.64
N TYR A 99 10.73 3.16 4.73
CA TYR A 99 9.43 2.58 5.02
C TYR A 99 8.41 2.82 3.91
N HIS A 100 8.35 4.05 3.37
CA HIS A 100 7.43 4.38 2.27
C HIS A 100 7.71 3.54 1.01
N ALA A 101 8.98 3.31 0.67
CA ALA A 101 9.35 2.48 -0.47
C ALA A 101 8.82 1.06 -0.32
N VAL A 102 9.01 0.45 0.87
CA VAL A 102 8.52 -0.89 1.18
C VAL A 102 6.99 -0.93 1.20
N LEU A 103 6.34 0.05 1.85
CA LEU A 103 4.89 0.17 1.92
C LEU A 103 4.26 0.23 0.52
N LEU A 104 4.76 1.12 -0.33
CA LEU A 104 4.27 1.30 -1.70
C LEU A 104 4.46 0.03 -2.53
N TYR A 105 5.62 -0.64 -2.40
CA TYR A 105 5.88 -1.88 -3.10
C TYR A 105 4.91 -3.00 -2.66
N VAL A 106 4.68 -3.17 -1.35
CA VAL A 106 3.73 -4.16 -0.82
C VAL A 106 2.31 -3.88 -1.31
N VAL A 107 1.87 -2.62 -1.26
CA VAL A 107 0.54 -2.23 -1.75
C VAL A 107 0.41 -2.49 -3.25
N SER A 108 1.44 -2.18 -4.05
CA SER A 108 1.41 -2.43 -5.51
C SER A 108 1.15 -3.90 -5.86
N GLN A 109 1.53 -4.84 -4.99
CA GLN A 109 1.32 -6.28 -5.22
C GLN A 109 -0.11 -6.74 -4.99
N VAL A 110 -0.85 -6.09 -4.08
CA VAL A 110 -2.22 -6.51 -3.69
C VAL A 110 -3.32 -5.80 -4.45
N LEU A 111 -3.05 -4.63 -5.03
CA LEU A 111 -4.05 -3.89 -5.79
C LEU A 111 -4.58 -4.71 -6.97
N PRO A 112 -5.90 -4.65 -7.25
CA PRO A 112 -6.45 -5.13 -8.51
C PRO A 112 -5.91 -4.25 -9.66
N GLY A 113 -5.92 -4.79 -10.86
CA GLY A 113 -5.51 -4.03 -12.03
C GLY A 113 -3.99 -3.91 -12.22
N GLU A 114 -3.59 -3.04 -13.12
CA GLU A 114 -2.19 -2.83 -13.47
C GLU A 114 -1.50 -1.88 -12.49
N SER A 115 -0.24 -2.18 -12.20
CA SER A 115 0.61 -1.30 -11.39
C SER A 115 2.02 -1.24 -11.98
N ALA A 116 2.58 -0.04 -12.00
CA ALA A 116 3.98 0.18 -12.30
C ALA A 116 4.69 0.77 -11.08
N PHE A 117 5.92 0.37 -10.85
CA PHE A 117 6.69 0.78 -9.68
C PHE A 117 8.04 1.34 -10.12
N TYR A 118 8.31 2.57 -9.73
CA TYR A 118 9.51 3.30 -10.09
C TYR A 118 10.26 3.78 -8.86
N VAL A 119 11.57 3.68 -8.89
CA VAL A 119 12.45 4.18 -7.84
C VAL A 119 13.48 5.10 -8.48
N THR A 120 13.72 6.25 -7.88
CA THR A 120 14.81 7.14 -8.31
C THR A 120 16.16 6.53 -7.96
N ASN A 121 17.03 6.42 -8.94
CA ASN A 121 18.43 6.14 -8.70
C ASN A 121 19.10 7.41 -8.14
N GLU A 122 19.52 7.38 -6.88
CA GLU A 122 20.08 8.54 -6.18
C GLU A 122 21.37 9.06 -6.82
N ALA A 123 22.09 8.21 -7.56
CA ALA A 123 23.34 8.61 -8.21
C ALA A 123 23.11 9.31 -9.56
N THR A 124 22.10 8.91 -10.34
CA THR A 124 21.84 9.44 -11.69
C THR A 124 20.57 10.28 -11.77
N MET A 125 19.74 10.25 -10.74
CA MET A 125 18.40 10.86 -10.69
C MET A 125 17.42 10.27 -11.72
N ASP A 126 17.76 9.14 -12.35
CA ASP A 126 16.89 8.45 -13.28
C ASP A 126 15.83 7.63 -12.56
N LEU A 127 14.65 7.50 -13.18
CA LEU A 127 13.61 6.58 -12.72
C LEU A 127 13.92 5.17 -13.24
N VAL A 128 14.09 4.25 -12.33
CA VAL A 128 14.27 2.82 -12.62
C VAL A 128 12.96 2.09 -12.35
N ARG A 129 12.42 1.43 -13.37
CA ARG A 129 11.22 0.60 -13.24
C ARG A 129 11.55 -0.74 -12.61
N PHE A 130 10.85 -1.07 -11.53
CA PHE A 130 10.92 -2.38 -10.89
C PHE A 130 9.74 -3.26 -11.28
N PRO A 131 9.94 -4.57 -11.48
CA PRO A 131 8.84 -5.49 -11.74
C PRO A 131 7.93 -5.60 -10.52
N VAL A 132 6.62 -5.49 -10.74
CA VAL A 132 5.61 -5.75 -9.71
C VAL A 132 5.07 -7.16 -9.91
N GLN A 133 5.34 -8.03 -8.94
CA GLN A 133 4.77 -9.37 -8.92
C GLN A 133 3.43 -9.34 -8.19
N LYS A 134 2.34 -9.37 -8.94
CA LYS A 134 0.99 -9.39 -8.36
C LYS A 134 0.77 -10.63 -7.50
N MET A 135 0.12 -10.42 -6.36
CA MET A 135 -0.29 -11.51 -5.50
C MET A 135 -1.32 -12.38 -6.22
N ARG A 136 -1.06 -13.69 -6.24
CA ARG A 136 -1.97 -14.64 -6.90
C ARG A 136 -3.30 -14.70 -6.18
N ASP A 137 -4.37 -14.86 -6.97
CA ASP A 137 -5.68 -15.12 -6.42
C ASP A 137 -5.71 -16.41 -5.60
N LEU A 138 -6.12 -16.28 -4.36
CA LEU A 138 -6.29 -17.43 -3.49
C LEU A 138 -7.55 -18.19 -3.88
N ARG A 139 -7.49 -19.51 -3.83
CA ARG A 139 -8.68 -20.36 -3.94
C ARG A 139 -9.60 -20.10 -2.75
N GLU A 140 -10.90 -20.24 -2.95
CA GLU A 140 -11.93 -19.90 -1.96
C GLU A 140 -11.68 -20.53 -0.58
N GLY A 141 -11.27 -21.77 -0.51
CA GLY A 141 -10.95 -22.40 0.76
C GLY A 141 -9.78 -21.81 1.56
N ARG A 142 -8.91 -20.99 0.94
CA ARG A 142 -7.89 -20.20 1.64
C ARG A 142 -8.47 -18.89 2.10
N VAL A 143 -9.36 -18.31 1.32
CA VAL A 143 -10.08 -17.08 1.67
C VAL A 143 -10.95 -17.31 2.91
N ASP A 144 -11.61 -18.47 3.03
CA ASP A 144 -12.42 -18.82 4.21
C ASP A 144 -11.58 -18.85 5.49
N VAL A 145 -10.39 -19.45 5.42
CA VAL A 145 -9.46 -19.47 6.57
C VAL A 145 -8.97 -18.06 6.92
N LEU A 146 -8.71 -17.21 5.92
CA LEU A 146 -8.37 -15.80 6.16
C LEU A 146 -9.53 -15.05 6.80
N ARG A 147 -10.76 -15.21 6.30
CA ARG A 147 -11.97 -14.57 6.88
C ARG A 147 -12.18 -14.97 8.33
N ALA A 148 -11.95 -16.24 8.67
CA ALA A 148 -12.07 -16.71 10.05
C ALA A 148 -11.07 -16.04 11.02
N LEU A 149 -9.98 -15.44 10.51
CA LEU A 149 -9.01 -14.68 11.29
C LEU A 149 -9.39 -13.19 11.48
N LEU A 150 -10.45 -12.68 10.83
CA LEU A 150 -10.91 -11.29 11.01
C LEU A 150 -11.40 -11.02 12.43
N GLU A 151 -11.93 -12.04 13.12
CA GLU A 151 -12.39 -11.93 14.51
C GLU A 151 -11.23 -11.79 15.52
N GLY A 152 -10.00 -11.97 15.08
CA GLY A 152 -8.82 -11.82 15.91
C GLY A 152 -7.92 -13.07 15.96
N PRO A 153 -6.82 -13.02 16.75
CA PRO A 153 -5.87 -14.11 16.84
C PRO A 153 -6.50 -15.39 17.36
N THR A 154 -6.36 -16.50 16.63
CA THR A 154 -7.00 -17.76 16.99
C THR A 154 -6.14 -18.98 16.68
N THR A 155 -6.51 -20.12 17.28
CA THR A 155 -5.78 -21.38 17.15
C THR A 155 -6.18 -22.14 15.87
N GLU A 156 -5.29 -23.00 15.39
CA GLU A 156 -5.54 -23.88 14.25
C GLU A 156 -6.82 -24.73 14.44
N ARG A 157 -7.05 -25.26 15.64
CA ARG A 157 -8.23 -26.05 15.96
C ARG A 157 -9.51 -25.23 15.79
N ARG A 158 -9.53 -23.98 16.27
CA ARG A 158 -10.69 -23.11 16.12
C ARG A 158 -10.91 -22.68 14.67
N LEU A 159 -9.84 -22.44 13.91
CA LEU A 159 -9.93 -22.18 12.48
C LEU A 159 -10.52 -23.34 11.70
N ALA A 160 -10.21 -24.58 12.09
CA ALA A 160 -10.79 -25.78 11.49
C ALA A 160 -12.31 -25.82 11.68
N LEU A 161 -12.80 -25.49 12.88
CA LEU A 161 -14.23 -25.39 13.16
C LEU A 161 -14.91 -24.25 12.39
N LEU A 162 -14.32 -23.05 12.39
CA LEU A 162 -14.92 -21.87 11.75
C LEU A 162 -14.94 -21.95 10.22
N SER A 163 -14.00 -22.67 9.61
CA SER A 163 -13.93 -22.83 8.15
C SER A 163 -14.55 -24.13 7.64
N ASP A 164 -15.15 -24.94 8.52
CA ASP A 164 -15.71 -26.26 8.21
C ASP A 164 -14.71 -27.17 7.47
N ARG A 165 -13.50 -27.28 8.00
CA ARG A 165 -12.40 -28.05 7.40
C ARG A 165 -11.71 -28.93 8.42
N SER A 166 -11.08 -30.01 7.94
CA SER A 166 -10.21 -30.82 8.80
C SER A 166 -8.98 -30.00 9.27
N GLN A 167 -8.52 -30.26 10.48
CA GLN A 167 -7.35 -29.59 11.05
C GLN A 167 -6.10 -29.74 10.17
N SER A 168 -5.88 -30.94 9.60
CA SER A 168 -4.76 -31.19 8.69
C SER A 168 -4.80 -30.33 7.41
N ARG A 169 -6.00 -30.05 6.90
CA ARG A 169 -6.18 -29.16 5.75
C ARG A 169 -5.93 -27.70 6.13
N VAL A 170 -6.41 -27.25 7.29
CA VAL A 170 -6.18 -25.90 7.81
C VAL A 170 -4.70 -25.69 8.07
N SER A 171 -4.01 -26.65 8.68
CA SER A 171 -2.56 -26.58 8.91
C SER A 171 -1.78 -26.33 7.61
N ARG A 172 -2.11 -27.07 6.53
CA ARG A 172 -1.48 -26.86 5.24
C ARG A 172 -1.79 -25.48 4.65
N ILE A 173 -3.05 -25.03 4.74
CA ILE A 173 -3.45 -23.69 4.28
C ILE A 173 -2.71 -22.61 5.05
N LEU A 174 -2.61 -22.72 6.37
CA LEU A 174 -1.90 -21.75 7.21
C LEU A 174 -0.42 -21.64 6.83
N LYS A 175 0.26 -22.77 6.56
CA LYS A 175 1.65 -22.72 6.06
C LYS A 175 1.79 -21.95 4.75
N GLU A 176 0.85 -22.13 3.83
CA GLU A 176 0.85 -21.38 2.56
C GLU A 176 0.56 -19.89 2.78
N LEU A 177 -0.38 -19.54 3.66
CA LEU A 177 -0.74 -18.16 3.98
C LEU A 177 0.38 -17.42 4.74
N VAL A 178 1.07 -18.12 5.63
CA VAL A 178 2.26 -17.58 6.32
C VAL A 178 3.40 -17.34 5.32
N ALA A 179 3.66 -18.30 4.42
CA ALA A 179 4.65 -18.14 3.37
C ALA A 179 4.33 -16.99 2.40
N ALA A 180 3.04 -16.70 2.20
CA ALA A 180 2.56 -15.55 1.42
C ALA A 180 2.56 -14.22 2.21
N GLY A 181 2.91 -14.22 3.49
CA GLY A 181 2.90 -13.04 4.35
C GLY A 181 1.50 -12.52 4.72
N LEU A 182 0.44 -13.27 4.45
CA LEU A 182 -0.95 -12.88 4.74
C LEU A 182 -1.37 -13.17 6.18
N VAL A 183 -0.70 -14.14 6.78
CA VAL A 183 -0.93 -14.60 8.16
C VAL A 183 0.40 -14.66 8.88
N GLU A 184 0.40 -14.34 10.15
CA GLU A 184 1.52 -14.44 11.06
C GLU A 184 1.22 -15.49 12.14
N GLY A 185 2.24 -16.24 12.56
CA GLY A 185 2.16 -17.23 13.63
C GLY A 185 2.88 -18.54 13.31
N PRO A 186 2.82 -19.51 14.28
CA PRO A 186 2.08 -19.43 15.54
C PRO A 186 2.87 -18.69 16.65
N ASP A 187 2.21 -17.77 17.37
CA ASP A 187 2.78 -17.11 18.53
C ASP A 187 1.74 -17.01 19.68
N PRO A 188 1.98 -17.55 20.82
CA PRO A 188 2.17 -18.98 21.06
C PRO A 188 0.90 -19.74 20.67
N HIS A 189 0.93 -20.57 19.67
CA HIS A 189 -0.17 -21.40 19.14
C HIS A 189 -1.34 -20.63 18.48
N LYS A 190 -1.22 -19.33 18.26
CA LYS A 190 -2.23 -18.51 17.60
C LYS A 190 -1.72 -17.93 16.28
N TYR A 191 -2.61 -17.83 15.34
CA TYR A 191 -2.39 -17.17 14.04
C TYR A 191 -3.17 -15.87 14.00
N ARG A 192 -2.64 -14.86 13.33
CA ARG A 192 -3.30 -13.57 13.11
C ARG A 192 -3.13 -13.09 11.68
N LEU A 193 -4.06 -12.27 11.21
CA LEU A 193 -3.91 -11.56 9.94
C LEU A 193 -2.82 -10.49 10.05
N THR A 194 -1.98 -10.43 9.03
CA THR A 194 -1.10 -9.27 8.80
C THR A 194 -1.89 -8.12 8.17
N GLY A 195 -1.31 -6.92 8.10
CA GLY A 195 -1.87 -5.81 7.33
C GLY A 195 -2.11 -6.18 5.87
N LEU A 196 -1.19 -6.96 5.28
CA LEU A 196 -1.33 -7.49 3.92
C LEU A 196 -2.54 -8.43 3.78
N GLY A 197 -2.74 -9.31 4.74
CA GLY A 197 -3.91 -10.21 4.77
C GLY A 197 -5.24 -9.46 4.90
N ARG A 198 -5.28 -8.42 5.72
CA ARG A 198 -6.45 -7.52 5.84
C ARG A 198 -6.73 -6.78 4.54
N ALA A 199 -5.72 -6.18 3.92
CA ALA A 199 -5.84 -5.50 2.62
C ALA A 199 -6.37 -6.44 1.54
N TYR A 200 -5.80 -7.65 1.46
CA TYR A 200 -6.23 -8.67 0.50
C TYR A 200 -7.73 -9.01 0.64
N LEU A 201 -8.21 -9.22 1.87
CA LEU A 201 -9.63 -9.51 2.12
C LEU A 201 -10.54 -8.32 1.82
N ALA A 202 -10.12 -7.11 2.20
CA ALA A 202 -10.90 -5.90 2.01
C ALA A 202 -11.10 -5.57 0.51
N LEU A 203 -10.10 -5.81 -0.32
CA LEU A 203 -10.17 -5.63 -1.77
C LEU A 203 -11.07 -6.66 -2.47
N ARG A 204 -11.23 -7.85 -1.90
CA ARG A 204 -12.09 -8.92 -2.46
C ARG A 204 -13.53 -8.90 -1.97
N GLY A 205 -13.82 -8.15 -0.95
CA GLY A 205 -15.18 -7.95 -0.42
C GLY A 205 -15.96 -6.84 -1.13
N ARG A 206 -15.31 -6.19 -2.10
CA ARG A 206 -15.91 -5.20 -3.02
C ARG A 206 -16.24 -5.87 -4.35
#